data_dba0b63d9c2d3e185215ec56a413ae38
#
_entry.id   dba0b63d9c2d3e185215ec56a413ae38
#
_cell.length_a   1.000
_cell.length_b   1.000
_cell.length_c   1.000
_cell.angle_alpha   90.00
_cell.angle_beta   90.00
_cell.angle_gamma   90.00
#
_symmetry.space_group_name_H-M   'P 1'
#
loop_
_entity.id
_entity.type
_entity.pdbx_description
1 polymer ?
#
loop_
_entity_poly.entity_id
_entity_poly.type
_entity_poly.pdbx_seq_one_letter_code
_entity_poly.pdbx_strand_id
1 'polypeptide(L)'
;MRNGRSDEGKLDASGRIWAAPYRWGSIVIAYKKSEFQKRKMAPIEDWADLWRPELAGKIAMVDSPREIVGAVLKNMGASYNTIDMSEVAGGKEAVQQNLASLVKQVRLFDSRHYLKAFGVGDVWVAVGWSNDVIPAAKRLSNIAVIVPKSGASLWADCWAIPAASRMATDQIGGRVRGPSPVVHQWIEFCLQAERFKDDVVPGASPNTLGSSVKVSEELTRGRPKLETNLIAGVPPSDILAKCELIEPLPEKTLSEYRWLINSVQKPESSLVDRLSNRISSLAYYLLCKVQSKDA
;
A
#
# COMPACT_ATOMS: atom_id res chain seq x y z
N MET A 1 -21.49 10.49 2.67
CA MET A 1 -22.13 9.66 3.71
C MET A 1 -21.50 9.97 5.05
N ARG A 2 -22.26 10.34 6.06
CA ARG A 2 -21.76 10.50 7.43
C ARG A 2 -21.69 9.11 8.06
N ASN A 3 -20.51 8.53 8.15
CA ASN A 3 -20.30 7.24 8.80
C ASN A 3 -19.90 7.47 10.25
N GLY A 4 -20.87 7.83 11.11
CA GLY A 4 -20.69 7.86 12.54
C GLY A 4 -20.47 6.45 13.10
N ARG A 5 -19.82 6.37 14.25
CA ARG A 5 -19.57 5.13 14.98
C ARG A 5 -20.11 5.24 16.40
N SER A 6 -20.68 4.16 16.91
CA SER A 6 -21.01 4.02 18.35
C SER A 6 -19.73 4.00 19.20
N ASP A 7 -19.87 4.06 20.50
CA ASP A 7 -18.73 3.98 21.42
C ASP A 7 -18.03 2.60 21.35
N GLU A 8 -18.71 1.54 20.87
CA GLU A 8 -18.13 0.21 20.58
C GLU A 8 -17.53 0.12 19.15
N GLY A 9 -17.51 1.21 18.38
CA GLY A 9 -16.94 1.24 17.03
C GLY A 9 -17.85 0.71 15.91
N LYS A 10 -19.10 0.33 16.19
CA LYS A 10 -20.07 -0.11 15.19
C LYS A 10 -20.60 1.06 14.37
N LEU A 11 -20.98 0.82 13.11
CA LEU A 11 -21.62 1.84 12.27
C LEU A 11 -22.91 2.33 12.90
N ASP A 12 -23.02 3.65 13.11
CA ASP A 12 -24.17 4.31 13.70
C ASP A 12 -24.36 5.68 13.00
N ALA A 13 -25.50 5.89 12.38
CA ALA A 13 -25.82 7.12 11.67
C ALA A 13 -25.88 8.34 12.61
N SER A 14 -26.19 8.13 13.90
CA SER A 14 -26.20 9.14 14.97
C SER A 14 -24.88 9.19 15.75
N GLY A 15 -23.96 8.29 15.45
CA GLY A 15 -22.69 8.15 16.15
C GLY A 15 -21.71 9.28 15.86
N ARG A 16 -20.62 9.29 16.61
CA ARG A 16 -19.56 10.30 16.47
C ARG A 16 -18.66 10.00 15.28
N ILE A 17 -18.11 11.05 14.66
CA ILE A 17 -17.06 10.93 13.65
C ILE A 17 -15.73 10.87 14.41
N TRP A 18 -15.03 9.73 14.29
CA TRP A 18 -13.77 9.48 14.99
C TRP A 18 -12.54 9.82 14.17
N ALA A 19 -12.69 9.84 12.84
CA ALA A 19 -11.61 10.11 11.92
C ALA A 19 -12.12 10.81 10.65
N ALA A 20 -11.29 11.63 10.05
CA ALA A 20 -11.55 12.26 8.77
C ALA A 20 -10.67 11.61 7.69
N PRO A 21 -11.19 11.31 6.49
CA PRO A 21 -10.38 10.74 5.43
C PRO A 21 -9.30 11.74 5.02
N TYR A 22 -8.06 11.23 4.85
CA TYR A 22 -6.93 12.01 4.35
C TYR A 22 -6.69 11.71 2.87
N ARG A 23 -6.41 10.47 2.56
CA ARG A 23 -6.15 9.97 1.21
C ARG A 23 -6.47 8.49 1.14
N TRP A 24 -6.61 7.97 -0.08
CA TRP A 24 -6.80 6.56 -0.33
C TRP A 24 -6.10 6.16 -1.63
N GLY A 25 -5.91 4.88 -1.82
CA GLY A 25 -5.32 4.34 -3.02
C GLY A 25 -5.46 2.82 -3.08
N SER A 26 -4.71 2.23 -3.99
CA SER A 26 -4.69 0.77 -4.19
C SER A 26 -3.26 0.26 -4.26
N ILE A 27 -3.10 -1.05 -4.15
CA ILE A 27 -1.90 -1.70 -4.65
C ILE A 27 -1.90 -1.59 -6.18
N VAL A 28 -0.71 -1.37 -6.73
CA VAL A 28 -0.47 -1.29 -8.16
C VAL A 28 0.76 -2.11 -8.55
N ILE A 29 0.84 -2.48 -9.82
CA ILE A 29 1.99 -3.14 -10.40
C ILE A 29 2.64 -2.17 -11.40
N ALA A 30 3.91 -1.85 -11.16
CA ALA A 30 4.74 -1.10 -12.11
C ALA A 30 5.69 -2.06 -12.84
N TYR A 31 5.90 -1.87 -14.15
CA TYR A 31 6.87 -2.68 -14.89
C TYR A 31 7.63 -1.87 -15.94
N LYS A 32 8.86 -2.29 -16.23
CA LYS A 32 9.75 -1.67 -17.24
C LYS A 32 9.39 -2.14 -18.63
N LYS A 33 8.70 -1.32 -19.42
CA LYS A 33 8.29 -1.65 -20.79
C LYS A 33 9.47 -2.06 -21.68
N SER A 34 10.61 -1.37 -21.55
CA SER A 34 11.81 -1.68 -22.32
C SER A 34 12.32 -3.11 -22.10
N GLU A 35 12.24 -3.62 -20.87
CA GLU A 35 12.66 -4.97 -20.54
C GLU A 35 11.70 -6.02 -21.11
N PHE A 36 10.40 -5.71 -21.09
CA PHE A 36 9.35 -6.56 -21.68
C PHE A 36 9.46 -6.58 -23.20
N GLN A 37 9.66 -5.43 -23.85
CA GLN A 37 9.84 -5.34 -25.31
C GLN A 37 11.08 -6.10 -25.79
N LYS A 38 12.24 -5.93 -25.13
CA LYS A 38 13.48 -6.64 -25.47
C LYS A 38 13.30 -8.17 -25.47
N ARG A 39 12.44 -8.68 -24.58
CA ARG A 39 12.20 -10.12 -24.40
C ARG A 39 10.93 -10.61 -25.08
N LYS A 40 10.24 -9.73 -25.81
CA LYS A 40 8.95 -10.03 -26.47
C LYS A 40 7.90 -10.58 -25.49
N MET A 41 7.93 -10.11 -24.25
CA MET A 41 6.94 -10.47 -23.24
C MET A 41 5.69 -9.62 -23.40
N ALA A 42 4.52 -10.22 -23.18
CA ALA A 42 3.26 -9.49 -23.12
C ALA A 42 3.24 -8.53 -21.91
N PRO A 43 2.56 -7.37 -22.00
CA PRO A 43 2.32 -6.49 -20.88
C PRO A 43 1.75 -7.21 -19.65
N ILE A 44 1.95 -6.63 -18.47
CA ILE A 44 1.27 -7.09 -17.25
C ILE A 44 -0.12 -6.48 -17.26
N GLU A 45 -1.14 -7.30 -17.05
CA GLU A 45 -2.53 -6.87 -17.00
C GLU A 45 -3.25 -7.32 -15.72
N ASP A 46 -2.78 -8.43 -15.12
CA ASP A 46 -3.41 -9.00 -13.92
C ASP A 46 -2.38 -9.70 -13.02
N TRP A 47 -2.84 -10.13 -11.84
CA TRP A 47 -2.03 -10.83 -10.86
C TRP A 47 -1.36 -12.08 -11.41
N ALA A 48 -2.06 -12.88 -12.23
CA ALA A 48 -1.55 -14.10 -12.83
C ALA A 48 -0.24 -13.88 -13.60
N ASP A 49 -0.03 -12.69 -14.14
CA ASP A 49 1.16 -12.35 -14.90
C ASP A 49 2.43 -12.35 -14.05
N LEU A 50 2.33 -12.22 -12.73
CA LEU A 50 3.47 -12.28 -11.83
C LEU A 50 4.05 -13.70 -11.70
N TRP A 51 3.31 -14.73 -12.07
CA TRP A 51 3.77 -16.13 -12.05
C TRP A 51 4.49 -16.55 -13.32
N ARG A 52 4.69 -15.65 -14.28
CA ARG A 52 5.43 -15.96 -15.53
C ARG A 52 6.88 -16.36 -15.20
N PRO A 53 7.39 -17.49 -15.75
CA PRO A 53 8.76 -17.96 -15.48
C PRO A 53 9.84 -16.93 -15.80
N GLU A 54 9.60 -16.08 -16.82
CA GLU A 54 10.54 -15.04 -17.26
C GLU A 54 10.78 -13.96 -16.20
N LEU A 55 9.88 -13.86 -15.22
CA LEU A 55 9.98 -12.91 -14.10
C LEU A 55 10.72 -13.48 -12.89
N ALA A 56 11.27 -14.69 -12.97
CA ALA A 56 11.99 -15.31 -11.86
C ALA A 56 13.12 -14.42 -11.33
N GLY A 57 13.02 -14.02 -10.06
CA GLY A 57 13.95 -13.09 -9.41
C GLY A 57 13.94 -11.67 -9.98
N LYS A 58 12.85 -11.25 -10.67
CA LYS A 58 12.72 -9.92 -11.29
C LYS A 58 11.58 -9.09 -10.75
N ILE A 59 10.98 -9.51 -9.66
CA ILE A 59 9.91 -8.78 -8.96
C ILE A 59 10.44 -8.28 -7.62
N ALA A 60 10.11 -7.04 -7.26
CA ALA A 60 10.19 -6.53 -5.90
C ALA A 60 8.78 -6.22 -5.41
N MET A 61 8.48 -6.55 -4.17
CA MET A 61 7.15 -6.38 -3.60
C MET A 61 7.24 -5.80 -2.19
N VAL A 62 6.25 -5.02 -1.80
CA VAL A 62 6.14 -4.54 -0.42
C VAL A 62 6.10 -5.72 0.55
N ASP A 63 6.81 -5.57 1.67
CA ASP A 63 6.81 -6.55 2.76
C ASP A 63 5.58 -6.34 3.66
N SER A 64 4.47 -6.88 3.20
CA SER A 64 3.20 -6.85 3.91
C SER A 64 2.50 -8.21 3.78
N PRO A 65 2.32 -8.95 4.87
CA PRO A 65 1.61 -10.25 4.84
C PRO A 65 0.26 -10.19 4.17
N ARG A 66 -0.49 -9.13 4.41
CA ARG A 66 -1.83 -8.93 3.82
C ARG A 66 -1.77 -8.74 2.30
N GLU A 67 -0.77 -8.01 1.81
CA GLU A 67 -0.62 -7.76 0.37
C GLU A 67 -0.04 -8.98 -0.35
N ILE A 68 0.91 -9.66 0.26
CA ILE A 68 1.57 -10.85 -0.33
C ILE A 68 0.55 -12.00 -0.45
N VAL A 69 -0.13 -12.36 0.65
CA VAL A 69 -1.15 -13.42 0.63
C VAL A 69 -2.36 -12.96 -0.19
N GLY A 70 -2.75 -11.70 -0.11
CA GLY A 70 -3.85 -11.14 -0.89
C GLY A 70 -3.63 -11.25 -2.41
N ALA A 71 -2.41 -11.00 -2.89
CA ALA A 71 -2.06 -11.19 -4.30
C ALA A 71 -2.24 -12.66 -4.75
N VAL A 72 -1.85 -13.62 -3.88
CA VAL A 72 -2.06 -15.05 -4.14
C VAL A 72 -3.56 -15.38 -4.17
N LEU A 73 -4.32 -14.90 -3.20
CA LEU A 73 -5.76 -15.11 -3.13
C LEU A 73 -6.48 -14.55 -4.36
N LYS A 74 -6.13 -13.35 -4.80
CA LYS A 74 -6.70 -12.76 -6.04
C LYS A 74 -6.32 -13.56 -7.27
N ASN A 75 -5.08 -14.05 -7.36
CA ASN A 75 -4.68 -14.95 -8.44
C ASN A 75 -5.50 -16.25 -8.47
N MET A 76 -5.94 -16.72 -7.31
CA MET A 76 -6.80 -17.90 -7.15
C MET A 76 -8.31 -17.58 -7.25
N GLY A 77 -8.71 -16.33 -7.53
CA GLY A 77 -10.10 -15.89 -7.62
C GLY A 77 -10.79 -15.70 -6.27
N ALA A 78 -10.04 -15.62 -5.18
CA ALA A 78 -10.54 -15.42 -3.83
C ALA A 78 -10.45 -13.94 -3.39
N SER A 79 -11.09 -13.61 -2.26
CA SER A 79 -11.08 -12.27 -1.66
C SER A 79 -9.81 -11.99 -0.89
N TYR A 80 -9.34 -10.72 -0.88
CA TYR A 80 -8.32 -10.24 0.06
C TYR A 80 -8.72 -10.44 1.53
N ASN A 81 -10.02 -10.49 1.80
CA ASN A 81 -10.60 -10.62 3.14
C ASN A 81 -11.00 -12.06 3.48
N THR A 82 -10.49 -13.05 2.72
CA THR A 82 -10.68 -14.46 3.04
C THR A 82 -10.17 -14.76 4.45
N ILE A 83 -11.07 -15.23 5.32
CA ILE A 83 -10.77 -15.58 6.72
C ILE A 83 -10.51 -17.08 6.92
N ASP A 84 -11.04 -17.91 6.04
CA ASP A 84 -10.85 -19.36 6.06
C ASP A 84 -10.23 -19.83 4.74
N MET A 85 -9.00 -20.31 4.81
CA MET A 85 -8.28 -20.81 3.63
C MET A 85 -8.84 -22.11 3.08
N SER A 86 -9.69 -22.82 3.84
CA SER A 86 -10.35 -24.04 3.35
C SER A 86 -11.42 -23.76 2.31
N GLU A 87 -11.96 -22.54 2.27
CA GLU A 87 -12.94 -22.10 1.27
C GLU A 87 -12.30 -21.74 -0.09
N VAL A 88 -10.98 -21.57 -0.13
CA VAL A 88 -10.24 -21.30 -1.36
C VAL A 88 -10.08 -22.60 -2.15
N ALA A 89 -10.19 -22.53 -3.48
CA ALA A 89 -10.05 -23.69 -4.34
C ALA A 89 -8.70 -24.42 -4.10
N GLY A 90 -8.77 -25.68 -3.70
CA GLY A 90 -7.63 -26.51 -3.32
C GLY A 90 -7.11 -26.29 -1.89
N GLY A 91 -7.82 -25.48 -1.10
CA GLY A 91 -7.54 -25.28 0.33
C GLY A 91 -6.23 -24.58 0.64
N LYS A 92 -5.82 -24.67 1.90
CA LYS A 92 -4.62 -24.04 2.43
C LYS A 92 -3.34 -24.50 1.72
N GLU A 93 -3.27 -25.77 1.33
CA GLU A 93 -2.13 -26.35 0.61
C GLU A 93 -1.95 -25.71 -0.77
N ALA A 94 -3.03 -25.46 -1.50
CA ALA A 94 -2.98 -24.77 -2.78
C ALA A 94 -2.55 -23.31 -2.62
N VAL A 95 -3.00 -22.61 -1.58
CA VAL A 95 -2.55 -21.25 -1.26
C VAL A 95 -1.05 -21.25 -0.98
N GLN A 96 -0.56 -22.21 -0.18
CA GLN A 96 0.87 -22.34 0.15
C GLN A 96 1.71 -22.63 -1.11
N GLN A 97 1.26 -23.51 -1.99
CA GLN A 97 1.96 -23.83 -3.25
C GLN A 97 2.02 -22.62 -4.19
N ASN A 98 0.92 -21.89 -4.33
CA ASN A 98 0.88 -20.65 -5.12
C ASN A 98 1.79 -19.58 -4.53
N LEU A 99 1.80 -19.42 -3.20
CA LEU A 99 2.71 -18.50 -2.51
C LEU A 99 4.17 -18.90 -2.70
N ALA A 100 4.52 -20.18 -2.59
CA ALA A 100 5.87 -20.69 -2.85
C ALA A 100 6.30 -20.43 -4.30
N SER A 101 5.37 -20.49 -5.25
CA SER A 101 5.62 -20.15 -6.65
C SER A 101 5.85 -18.66 -6.85
N LEU A 102 5.08 -17.79 -6.19
CA LEU A 102 5.29 -16.34 -6.21
C LEU A 102 6.66 -15.96 -5.61
N VAL A 103 7.03 -16.56 -4.48
CA VAL A 103 8.33 -16.31 -3.82
C VAL A 103 9.52 -16.61 -4.75
N LYS A 104 9.41 -17.57 -5.66
CA LYS A 104 10.45 -17.83 -6.66
C LYS A 104 10.59 -16.70 -7.69
N GLN A 105 9.52 -15.95 -7.97
CA GLN A 105 9.54 -14.81 -8.88
C GLN A 105 10.09 -13.55 -8.20
N VAL A 106 9.88 -13.44 -6.88
CA VAL A 106 10.23 -12.24 -6.11
C VAL A 106 11.71 -12.27 -5.72
N ARG A 107 12.43 -11.19 -6.08
CA ARG A 107 13.82 -10.95 -5.68
C ARG A 107 13.92 -10.53 -4.23
N LEU A 108 13.01 -9.61 -3.80
CA LEU A 108 12.96 -9.11 -2.43
C LEU A 108 11.54 -8.68 -2.04
N PHE A 109 11.22 -8.93 -0.79
CA PHE A 109 10.10 -8.33 -0.08
C PHE A 109 10.68 -7.26 0.85
N ASP A 110 10.46 -6.00 0.52
CA ASP A 110 11.01 -4.87 1.30
C ASP A 110 10.20 -3.60 1.02
N SER A 111 9.50 -3.11 2.03
CA SER A 111 8.68 -1.89 1.90
C SER A 111 9.48 -0.59 1.82
N ARG A 112 10.78 -0.60 2.10
CA ARG A 112 11.65 0.58 2.06
C ARG A 112 12.46 0.69 0.78
N HIS A 113 12.99 -0.44 0.29
CA HIS A 113 13.98 -0.45 -0.79
C HIS A 113 13.48 -1.03 -2.10
N TYR A 114 12.25 -1.58 -2.17
CA TYR A 114 11.72 -2.21 -3.38
C TYR A 114 11.72 -1.27 -4.61
N LEU A 115 11.39 0.01 -4.41
CA LEU A 115 11.43 1.00 -5.49
C LEU A 115 12.86 1.40 -5.88
N LYS A 116 13.83 1.32 -4.95
CA LYS A 116 15.24 1.52 -5.28
C LYS A 116 15.74 0.41 -6.19
N ALA A 117 15.46 -0.86 -5.86
CA ALA A 117 15.80 -2.00 -6.70
C ALA A 117 15.15 -1.91 -8.08
N PHE A 118 13.92 -1.44 -8.15
CA PHE A 118 13.23 -1.16 -9.42
C PHE A 118 13.91 -0.02 -10.20
N GLY A 119 14.25 1.08 -9.55
CA GLY A 119 14.91 2.24 -10.17
C GLY A 119 16.25 1.88 -10.80
N VAL A 120 17.13 1.20 -10.07
CA VAL A 120 18.48 0.81 -10.56
C VAL A 120 18.46 -0.33 -11.59
N GLY A 121 17.32 -1.03 -11.78
CA GLY A 121 17.19 -2.07 -12.78
C GLY A 121 17.48 -3.49 -12.30
N ASP A 122 17.67 -3.70 -11.02
CA ASP A 122 17.87 -5.02 -10.43
C ASP A 122 16.62 -5.91 -10.62
N VAL A 123 15.45 -5.27 -10.56
CA VAL A 123 14.15 -5.90 -10.87
C VAL A 123 13.43 -5.17 -12.00
N TRP A 124 12.49 -5.85 -12.65
CA TRP A 124 11.71 -5.32 -13.77
C TRP A 124 10.27 -4.98 -13.41
N VAL A 125 9.80 -5.53 -12.31
CA VAL A 125 8.45 -5.36 -11.80
C VAL A 125 8.54 -4.91 -10.34
N ALA A 126 7.70 -3.95 -9.97
CA ALA A 126 7.50 -3.51 -8.59
C ALA A 126 6.02 -3.56 -8.24
N VAL A 127 5.69 -4.21 -7.13
CA VAL A 127 4.33 -4.30 -6.58
C VAL A 127 4.29 -3.52 -5.27
N GLY A 128 3.41 -2.53 -5.19
CA GLY A 128 3.35 -1.70 -3.98
C GLY A 128 2.20 -0.70 -3.99
N TRP A 129 2.16 0.13 -2.97
CA TRP A 129 1.10 1.12 -2.81
C TRP A 129 1.21 2.24 -3.85
N SER A 130 0.07 2.64 -4.40
CA SER A 130 -0.03 3.65 -5.46
C SER A 130 0.61 4.99 -5.10
N ASN A 131 0.53 5.40 -3.82
CA ASN A 131 1.16 6.63 -3.33
C ASN A 131 2.69 6.64 -3.42
N ASP A 132 3.33 5.47 -3.41
CA ASP A 132 4.78 5.34 -3.52
C ASP A 132 5.20 5.06 -4.96
N VAL A 133 4.49 4.14 -5.61
CA VAL A 133 4.84 3.65 -6.96
C VAL A 133 4.62 4.71 -8.04
N ILE A 134 3.48 5.43 -8.01
CA ILE A 134 3.14 6.40 -9.07
C ILE A 134 4.15 7.56 -9.13
N PRO A 135 4.52 8.22 -8.01
CA PRO A 135 5.54 9.27 -8.04
C PRO A 135 6.92 8.76 -8.50
N ALA A 136 7.29 7.53 -8.10
CA ALA A 136 8.54 6.93 -8.54
C ALA A 136 8.52 6.64 -10.05
N ALA A 137 7.43 6.07 -10.57
CA ALA A 137 7.27 5.77 -11.99
C ALA A 137 7.27 7.04 -12.86
N LYS A 138 6.67 8.14 -12.39
CA LYS A 138 6.69 9.45 -13.10
C LYS A 138 8.12 10.01 -13.26
N ARG A 139 9.08 9.59 -12.45
CA ARG A 139 10.49 10.03 -12.53
C ARG A 139 11.34 9.14 -13.44
N LEU A 140 10.84 7.98 -13.79
CA LEU A 140 11.52 6.99 -14.61
C LEU A 140 10.93 7.00 -16.04
N SER A 141 11.75 6.68 -17.03
CA SER A 141 11.30 6.52 -18.42
C SER A 141 10.85 5.07 -18.67
N ASN A 142 9.92 4.92 -19.62
CA ASN A 142 9.48 3.59 -20.11
C ASN A 142 8.89 2.66 -19.04
N ILE A 143 8.18 3.24 -18.07
CA ILE A 143 7.43 2.51 -17.06
C ILE A 143 5.95 2.51 -17.42
N ALA A 144 5.28 1.38 -17.16
CA ALA A 144 3.83 1.31 -17.06
C ALA A 144 3.42 0.99 -15.63
N VAL A 145 2.28 1.52 -15.20
CA VAL A 145 1.68 1.25 -13.89
C VAL A 145 0.24 0.83 -14.09
N ILE A 146 -0.13 -0.32 -13.55
CA ILE A 146 -1.48 -0.85 -13.69
C ILE A 146 -2.08 -1.23 -12.33
N VAL A 147 -3.40 -1.15 -12.23
CA VAL A 147 -4.18 -1.90 -11.25
C VAL A 147 -4.61 -3.21 -11.91
N PRO A 148 -4.41 -4.37 -11.28
CA PRO A 148 -4.79 -5.67 -11.84
C PRO A 148 -6.27 -5.73 -12.21
N LYS A 149 -6.60 -6.36 -13.35
CA LYS A 149 -7.97 -6.46 -13.88
C LYS A 149 -8.94 -7.20 -12.94
N SER A 150 -8.44 -8.13 -12.14
CA SER A 150 -9.22 -8.85 -11.13
C SER A 150 -9.41 -8.06 -9.83
N GLY A 151 -8.93 -6.81 -9.78
CA GLY A 151 -8.99 -5.94 -8.62
C GLY A 151 -7.78 -6.05 -7.71
N ALA A 152 -7.64 -5.11 -6.80
CA ALA A 152 -6.54 -5.00 -5.85
C ALA A 152 -7.05 -4.60 -4.48
N SER A 153 -6.18 -4.63 -3.47
CA SER A 153 -6.49 -4.05 -2.18
C SER A 153 -6.65 -2.53 -2.30
N LEU A 154 -7.59 -1.99 -1.56
CA LEU A 154 -7.73 -0.56 -1.31
C LEU A 154 -7.27 -0.26 0.11
N TRP A 155 -6.60 0.86 0.26
CA TRP A 155 -6.20 1.41 1.55
C TRP A 155 -6.72 2.83 1.69
N ALA A 156 -6.94 3.27 2.93
CA ALA A 156 -7.35 4.62 3.25
C ALA A 156 -6.64 5.10 4.50
N ASP A 157 -5.95 6.24 4.38
CA ASP A 157 -5.37 6.95 5.51
C ASP A 157 -6.39 7.94 6.06
N CYS A 158 -6.44 8.07 7.37
CA CYS A 158 -7.36 8.96 8.05
C CYS A 158 -6.63 9.85 9.05
N TRP A 159 -7.09 11.07 9.19
CA TRP A 159 -6.76 11.93 10.30
C TRP A 159 -7.57 11.51 11.54
N ALA A 160 -6.91 11.25 12.64
CA ALA A 160 -7.56 10.95 13.92
C ALA A 160 -6.93 11.77 15.05
N ILE A 161 -7.74 12.18 16.00
CA ILE A 161 -7.29 12.89 17.20
C ILE A 161 -7.20 11.87 18.33
N PRO A 162 -5.99 11.59 18.86
CA PRO A 162 -5.84 10.63 19.97
C PRO A 162 -6.65 11.02 21.18
N ALA A 163 -7.21 10.03 21.89
CA ALA A 163 -8.00 10.27 23.10
C ALA A 163 -7.19 10.97 24.22
N ALA A 164 -5.90 10.71 24.28
CA ALA A 164 -4.99 11.37 25.23
C ALA A 164 -4.95 12.91 25.10
N SER A 165 -5.20 13.44 23.88
CA SER A 165 -5.29 14.89 23.67
C SER A 165 -6.48 15.57 24.37
N ARG A 166 -7.42 14.78 24.90
CA ARG A 166 -8.55 15.25 25.70
C ARG A 166 -8.25 15.39 27.19
N MET A 167 -7.08 14.95 27.65
CA MET A 167 -6.68 15.08 29.04
C MET A 167 -6.49 16.57 29.37
N ALA A 168 -7.02 17.00 30.56
CA ALA A 168 -6.75 18.31 31.06
C ALA A 168 -5.26 18.43 31.38
N THR A 169 -4.58 19.37 30.77
CA THR A 169 -3.21 19.70 31.15
C THR A 169 -3.28 20.82 32.17
N ASP A 170 -2.75 20.58 33.36
CA ASP A 170 -2.61 21.60 34.40
C ASP A 170 -1.42 22.55 34.15
N GLN A 171 -0.89 22.55 32.94
CA GLN A 171 0.25 23.39 32.60
C GLN A 171 -0.17 24.80 32.23
N ILE A 172 0.40 25.71 32.99
CA ILE A 172 0.56 27.18 32.77
C ILE A 172 -0.52 27.84 31.87
N GLY A 173 -1.43 28.59 32.49
CA GLY A 173 -2.21 29.63 31.81
C GLY A 173 -3.64 29.32 31.43
N GLY A 174 -4.20 28.19 31.82
CA GLY A 174 -5.62 27.94 31.61
C GLY A 174 -5.95 26.51 31.14
N ARG A 175 -7.01 25.97 31.69
CA ARG A 175 -7.52 24.63 31.36
C ARG A 175 -8.04 24.57 29.92
N VAL A 176 -7.24 24.12 28.99
CA VAL A 176 -7.71 23.73 27.66
C VAL A 176 -8.17 22.27 27.73
N ARG A 177 -9.47 22.06 27.79
CA ARG A 177 -10.07 20.72 27.66
C ARG A 177 -10.27 20.43 26.19
N GLY A 178 -9.60 19.41 25.69
CA GLY A 178 -9.77 18.91 24.31
C GLY A 178 -8.64 19.31 23.37
N PRO A 179 -8.73 18.86 22.10
CA PRO A 179 -7.75 19.21 21.09
C PRO A 179 -7.81 20.70 20.77
N SER A 180 -6.65 21.28 20.44
CA SER A 180 -6.56 22.68 20.01
C SER A 180 -7.52 22.95 18.83
N PRO A 181 -8.25 24.08 18.81
CA PRO A 181 -9.07 24.48 17.66
C PRO A 181 -8.30 24.49 16.34
N VAL A 182 -6.99 24.75 16.38
CA VAL A 182 -6.10 24.74 15.21
C VAL A 182 -6.04 23.35 14.56
N VAL A 183 -6.18 22.27 15.33
CA VAL A 183 -6.21 20.90 14.78
C VAL A 183 -7.43 20.68 13.88
N HIS A 184 -8.59 21.19 14.28
CA HIS A 184 -9.80 21.12 13.45
C HIS A 184 -9.66 21.94 12.18
N GLN A 185 -9.12 23.16 12.29
CA GLN A 185 -8.84 24.02 11.13
C GLN A 185 -7.84 23.35 10.16
N TRP A 186 -6.83 22.65 10.71
CA TRP A 186 -5.87 21.89 9.90
C TRP A 186 -6.56 20.74 9.15
N ILE A 187 -7.43 19.97 9.81
CA ILE A 187 -8.18 18.89 9.16
C ILE A 187 -9.10 19.45 8.07
N GLU A 188 -9.85 20.52 8.35
CA GLU A 188 -10.68 21.21 7.36
C GLU A 188 -9.88 21.68 6.15
N PHE A 189 -8.72 22.29 6.41
CA PHE A 189 -7.81 22.74 5.38
C PHE A 189 -7.30 21.55 4.53
N CYS A 190 -6.98 20.41 5.13
CA CYS A 190 -6.58 19.21 4.42
C CYS A 190 -7.70 18.59 3.58
N LEU A 191 -8.97 18.81 3.94
CA LEU A 191 -10.14 18.27 3.24
C LEU A 191 -10.64 19.17 2.10
N GLN A 192 -10.05 20.35 1.89
CA GLN A 192 -10.44 21.25 0.79
C GLN A 192 -10.06 20.66 -0.58
N ALA A 193 -11.04 20.58 -1.49
CA ALA A 193 -10.89 20.00 -2.83
C ALA A 193 -9.77 20.63 -3.66
N GLU A 194 -9.48 21.91 -3.45
CA GLU A 194 -8.45 22.65 -4.22
C GLU A 194 -7.03 22.16 -3.95
N ARG A 195 -6.78 21.60 -2.76
CA ARG A 195 -5.46 21.08 -2.39
C ARG A 195 -5.07 19.79 -3.08
N PHE A 196 -6.02 19.13 -3.70
CA PHE A 196 -5.81 17.87 -4.40
C PHE A 196 -5.55 18.06 -5.91
N LYS A 197 -5.62 19.32 -6.39
CA LYS A 197 -5.37 19.63 -7.81
C LYS A 197 -3.90 19.59 -8.20
N ASP A 198 -2.98 19.73 -7.25
CA ASP A 198 -1.58 20.07 -7.53
C ASP A 198 -0.57 18.95 -7.27
N ASP A 199 -0.90 17.67 -7.42
CA ASP A 199 0.04 16.53 -7.20
C ASP A 199 0.74 16.53 -5.80
N VAL A 200 0.29 17.37 -4.86
CA VAL A 200 0.92 17.56 -3.55
C VAL A 200 0.69 16.35 -2.65
N VAL A 201 -0.39 15.60 -2.88
CA VAL A 201 -0.71 14.39 -2.13
C VAL A 201 -0.71 13.20 -3.08
N PRO A 202 0.29 12.32 -3.01
CA PRO A 202 0.27 11.07 -3.78
C PRO A 202 -0.89 10.20 -3.33
N GLY A 203 -1.78 9.84 -4.25
CA GLY A 203 -2.95 9.02 -4.00
C GLY A 203 -4.25 9.72 -4.43
N ALA A 204 -5.34 8.96 -4.47
CA ALA A 204 -6.64 9.52 -4.81
C ALA A 204 -7.18 10.34 -3.63
N SER A 205 -7.73 11.53 -3.93
CA SER A 205 -8.40 12.34 -2.92
C SER A 205 -9.71 11.69 -2.47
N PRO A 206 -10.10 11.83 -1.18
CA PRO A 206 -11.42 11.42 -0.70
C PRO A 206 -12.59 12.03 -1.48
N ASN A 207 -12.37 13.19 -2.11
CA ASN A 207 -13.38 13.91 -2.88
C ASN A 207 -13.47 13.48 -4.35
N THR A 208 -12.59 12.63 -4.86
CA THR A 208 -12.60 12.19 -6.27
C THR A 208 -13.62 11.10 -6.59
N LEU A 209 -14.23 10.48 -5.58
CA LEU A 209 -15.29 9.48 -5.77
C LEU A 209 -16.58 10.02 -6.42
N GLY A 210 -16.71 11.32 -6.62
CA GLY A 210 -17.93 11.92 -7.19
C GLY A 210 -17.72 12.96 -8.29
N SER A 211 -16.48 13.30 -8.62
CA SER A 211 -16.21 14.32 -9.63
C SER A 211 -15.20 13.82 -10.66
N SER A 212 -15.55 13.92 -11.93
CA SER A 212 -14.61 13.83 -13.04
C SER A 212 -13.63 15.01 -12.93
N VAL A 213 -12.54 14.84 -12.19
CA VAL A 213 -11.48 15.84 -12.12
C VAL A 213 -10.81 15.86 -13.49
N LYS A 214 -11.12 16.83 -14.30
CA LYS A 214 -10.36 17.18 -15.50
C LYS A 214 -9.00 17.67 -14.98
N VAL A 215 -7.98 16.81 -15.05
CA VAL A 215 -6.60 17.24 -14.86
C VAL A 215 -6.32 18.31 -15.92
N SER A 216 -5.96 19.51 -15.48
CA SER A 216 -5.62 20.60 -16.39
C SER A 216 -4.46 20.15 -17.29
N GLU A 217 -4.64 20.22 -18.61
CA GLU A 217 -3.61 19.86 -19.60
C GLU A 217 -2.33 20.70 -19.46
N GLU A 218 -2.40 21.87 -18.84
CA GLU A 218 -1.24 22.74 -18.61
C GLU A 218 -0.21 22.15 -17.64
N LEU A 219 -0.66 21.35 -16.64
CA LEU A 219 0.24 20.74 -15.65
C LEU A 219 1.01 19.54 -16.19
N THR A 220 0.61 18.99 -17.33
CA THR A 220 1.24 17.83 -17.97
C THR A 220 2.11 18.20 -19.17
N ARG A 221 2.16 19.47 -19.56
CA ARG A 221 2.95 19.94 -20.71
C ARG A 221 4.45 19.67 -20.50
N GLY A 222 5.02 18.82 -21.36
CA GLY A 222 6.46 18.53 -21.38
C GLY A 222 6.92 17.36 -20.50
N ARG A 223 6.04 16.69 -19.73
CA ARG A 223 6.39 15.47 -19.01
C ARG A 223 5.96 14.22 -19.81
N PRO A 224 6.79 13.15 -19.84
CA PRO A 224 6.38 11.91 -20.46
C PRO A 224 5.13 11.38 -19.76
N LYS A 225 4.06 11.15 -20.54
CA LYS A 225 2.80 10.61 -20.03
C LYS A 225 3.04 9.20 -19.50
N LEU A 226 2.78 8.99 -18.21
CA LEU A 226 2.84 7.66 -17.61
C LEU A 226 1.80 6.76 -18.28
N GLU A 227 2.23 5.60 -18.77
CA GLU A 227 1.30 4.59 -19.27
C GLU A 227 0.64 3.88 -18.08
N THR A 228 -0.67 3.99 -18.00
CA THR A 228 -1.44 3.48 -16.86
C THR A 228 -2.90 3.25 -17.25
N ASN A 229 -3.53 2.28 -16.62
CA ASN A 229 -4.98 2.10 -16.67
C ASN A 229 -5.73 2.92 -15.59
N LEU A 230 -5.01 3.67 -14.76
CA LEU A 230 -5.61 4.58 -13.79
C LEU A 230 -6.16 5.84 -14.47
N ILE A 231 -7.35 6.25 -14.07
CA ILE A 231 -7.98 7.52 -14.49
C ILE A 231 -7.82 8.51 -13.35
N ALA A 232 -6.98 9.53 -13.53
CA ALA A 232 -6.64 10.49 -12.46
C ALA A 232 -6.19 9.84 -11.13
N GLY A 233 -5.43 8.75 -11.23
CA GLY A 233 -4.93 8.00 -10.05
C GLY A 233 -5.94 7.02 -9.44
N VAL A 234 -7.14 6.89 -10.01
CA VAL A 234 -8.21 6.00 -9.55
C VAL A 234 -8.34 4.82 -10.51
N PRO A 235 -8.55 3.59 -10.04
CA PRO A 235 -8.89 2.46 -10.91
C PRO A 235 -10.15 2.75 -11.74
N PRO A 236 -10.24 2.26 -13.00
CA PRO A 236 -11.49 2.30 -13.76
C PRO A 236 -12.64 1.64 -12.98
N SER A 237 -13.87 2.09 -13.24
CA SER A 237 -15.05 1.67 -12.45
C SER A 237 -15.27 0.15 -12.41
N ASP A 238 -14.99 -0.54 -13.51
CA ASP A 238 -15.11 -1.99 -13.65
C ASP A 238 -14.03 -2.75 -12.86
N ILE A 239 -12.83 -2.18 -12.73
CA ILE A 239 -11.75 -2.70 -11.88
C ILE A 239 -12.01 -2.32 -10.42
N LEU A 240 -12.41 -1.06 -10.17
CA LEU A 240 -12.68 -0.58 -8.81
C LEU A 240 -13.78 -1.39 -8.12
N ALA A 241 -14.80 -1.83 -8.87
CA ALA A 241 -15.85 -2.72 -8.35
C ALA A 241 -15.33 -4.08 -7.87
N LYS A 242 -14.15 -4.51 -8.31
CA LYS A 242 -13.47 -5.75 -7.89
C LYS A 242 -12.38 -5.52 -6.84
N CYS A 243 -12.08 -4.26 -6.55
CA CYS A 243 -11.13 -3.90 -5.49
C CYS A 243 -11.80 -4.01 -4.12
N GLU A 244 -11.00 -4.29 -3.10
CA GLU A 244 -11.49 -4.56 -1.76
C GLU A 244 -10.74 -3.71 -0.72
N LEU A 245 -11.48 -3.02 0.15
CA LEU A 245 -10.87 -2.46 1.36
C LEU A 245 -10.42 -3.61 2.26
N ILE A 246 -9.20 -3.50 2.77
CA ILE A 246 -8.65 -4.49 3.69
C ILE A 246 -9.36 -4.36 5.04
N GLU A 247 -10.04 -5.43 5.43
CA GLU A 247 -10.72 -5.54 6.73
C GLU A 247 -9.79 -6.15 7.79
N PRO A 248 -10.01 -5.85 9.08
CA PRO A 248 -9.31 -6.53 10.16
C PRO A 248 -9.55 -8.03 10.11
N LEU A 249 -8.48 -8.82 10.18
CA LEU A 249 -8.59 -10.28 10.26
C LEU A 249 -8.66 -10.73 11.73
N PRO A 250 -9.39 -11.83 12.02
CA PRO A 250 -9.27 -12.54 13.28
C PRO A 250 -7.82 -12.93 13.56
N GLU A 251 -7.40 -12.94 14.82
CA GLU A 251 -6.01 -13.24 15.21
C GLU A 251 -5.55 -14.64 14.72
N LYS A 252 -6.46 -15.60 14.71
CA LYS A 252 -6.21 -16.94 14.15
C LYS A 252 -5.78 -16.85 12.68
N THR A 253 -6.57 -16.17 11.87
CA THR A 253 -6.31 -16.00 10.43
C THR A 253 -5.03 -15.19 10.17
N LEU A 254 -4.79 -14.15 10.97
CA LEU A 254 -3.56 -13.37 10.89
C LEU A 254 -2.32 -14.21 11.21
N SER A 255 -2.43 -15.10 12.20
CA SER A 255 -1.37 -16.07 12.53
C SER A 255 -1.15 -17.08 11.41
N GLU A 256 -2.22 -17.52 10.73
CA GLU A 256 -2.12 -18.40 9.55
C GLU A 256 -1.43 -17.69 8.36
N TYR A 257 -1.72 -16.42 8.12
CA TYR A 257 -1.03 -15.63 7.08
C TYR A 257 0.47 -15.51 7.37
N ARG A 258 0.84 -15.21 8.62
CA ARG A 258 2.25 -15.17 9.05
C ARG A 258 2.93 -16.53 8.90
N TRP A 259 2.22 -17.60 9.27
CA TRP A 259 2.74 -18.96 9.11
C TRP A 259 2.96 -19.31 7.63
N LEU A 260 2.00 -19.00 6.73
CA LEU A 260 2.15 -19.22 5.29
C LEU A 260 3.40 -18.54 4.75
N ILE A 261 3.60 -17.27 5.07
CA ILE A 261 4.79 -16.51 4.61
C ILE A 261 6.07 -17.14 5.16
N ASN A 262 6.14 -17.42 6.46
CA ASN A 262 7.32 -18.00 7.07
C ASN A 262 7.64 -19.41 6.53
N SER A 263 6.62 -20.16 6.12
CA SER A 263 6.79 -21.52 5.59
C SER A 263 7.44 -21.55 4.21
N VAL A 264 7.33 -20.46 3.43
CA VAL A 264 7.82 -20.38 2.04
C VAL A 264 9.04 -19.46 1.89
N GLN A 265 9.24 -18.53 2.82
CA GLN A 265 10.47 -17.76 2.87
C GLN A 265 11.62 -18.72 3.19
N LYS A 266 12.65 -18.73 2.34
CA LYS A 266 13.87 -19.47 2.65
C LYS A 266 14.36 -18.99 4.02
N PRO A 267 14.79 -19.88 4.93
CA PRO A 267 15.47 -19.44 6.15
C PRO A 267 16.62 -18.53 5.69
N GLU A 268 16.66 -17.30 6.25
CA GLU A 268 17.71 -16.33 5.93
C GLU A 268 19.06 -17.05 5.92
N SER A 269 19.73 -16.98 4.80
CA SER A 269 21.00 -17.62 4.59
C SER A 269 22.01 -17.06 5.59
N SER A 270 22.51 -17.94 6.42
CA SER A 270 23.62 -17.80 7.35
C SER A 270 23.37 -16.98 8.64
N LEU A 271 23.91 -17.50 9.72
CA LEU A 271 24.07 -16.81 11.01
C LEU A 271 24.74 -15.43 10.87
N VAL A 272 25.55 -15.24 9.82
CA VAL A 272 26.24 -14.00 9.48
C VAL A 272 25.25 -12.89 9.08
N ASP A 273 24.21 -13.19 8.28
CA ASP A 273 23.21 -12.20 7.88
C ASP A 273 22.31 -11.79 9.04
N ARG A 274 21.97 -12.75 9.94
CA ARG A 274 21.23 -12.47 11.18
C ARG A 274 22.04 -11.60 12.15
N LEU A 275 23.34 -11.84 12.25
CA LEU A 275 24.25 -11.04 13.07
C LEU A 275 24.47 -9.67 12.46
N SER A 276 24.67 -9.56 11.16
CA SER A 276 24.83 -8.29 10.45
C SER A 276 23.59 -7.39 10.60
N ASN A 277 22.38 -7.93 10.43
CA ASN A 277 21.14 -7.19 10.61
C ASN A 277 20.91 -6.78 12.07
N ARG A 278 21.27 -7.63 13.06
CA ARG A 278 21.22 -7.25 14.48
C ARG A 278 22.25 -6.18 14.82
N ILE A 279 23.46 -6.27 14.30
CA ILE A 279 24.51 -5.25 14.52
C ILE A 279 24.11 -3.93 13.89
N SER A 280 23.55 -3.95 12.68
CA SER A 280 23.07 -2.72 12.00
C SER A 280 21.91 -2.06 12.74
N SER A 281 20.96 -2.83 13.29
CA SER A 281 19.86 -2.29 14.08
C SER A 281 20.32 -1.77 15.45
N LEU A 282 21.30 -2.43 16.08
CA LEU A 282 21.90 -1.95 17.31
C LEU A 282 22.74 -0.67 17.11
N ALA A 283 23.51 -0.61 16.02
CA ALA A 283 24.27 0.58 15.64
C ALA A 283 23.34 1.76 15.36
N TYR A 284 22.22 1.53 14.64
CA TYR A 284 21.21 2.55 14.41
C TYR A 284 20.57 3.03 15.72
N TYR A 285 20.20 2.10 16.61
CA TYR A 285 19.63 2.43 17.93
C TYR A 285 20.61 3.26 18.78
N LEU A 286 21.89 2.90 18.77
CA LEU A 286 22.93 3.64 19.51
C LEU A 286 23.17 5.02 18.91
N LEU A 287 23.17 5.18 17.57
CA LEU A 287 23.27 6.48 16.90
C LEU A 287 22.10 7.40 17.24
N CYS A 288 20.87 6.86 17.24
CA CYS A 288 19.69 7.64 17.65
C CYS A 288 19.75 8.05 19.13
N LYS A 289 20.35 7.23 19.99
CA LYS A 289 20.48 7.52 21.44
C LYS A 289 21.58 8.55 21.73
N VAL A 290 22.61 8.62 20.91
CA VAL A 290 23.67 9.65 21.02
C VAL A 290 23.12 11.00 20.56
N GLN A 291 22.39 11.05 19.44
CA GLN A 291 21.77 12.29 18.95
C GLN A 291 20.70 12.88 19.88
N SER A 292 20.06 12.06 20.73
CA SER A 292 19.08 12.51 21.72
C SER A 292 19.69 12.99 23.03
N LYS A 293 21.01 12.89 23.22
CA LYS A 293 21.70 13.40 24.40
C LYS A 293 22.36 14.77 24.18
N ASP A 294 22.49 15.17 22.93
CA ASP A 294 23.10 16.44 22.53
C ASP A 294 22.03 17.50 22.10
N ALA A 295 20.75 17.21 22.34
CA ALA A 295 19.60 18.12 22.22
C ALA A 295 18.93 18.33 23.58
#